data_0341f55d511dad7e3e18073191e8946b
#
_entry.id   0341f55d511dad7e3e18073191e8946b
#
_cell.length_a   1.000
_cell.length_b   1.000
_cell.length_c   1.000
_cell.angle_alpha   90.00
_cell.angle_beta   90.00
_cell.angle_gamma   90.00
#
_symmetry.space_group_name_H-M   'P 1'
#
loop_
_entity.id
_entity.type
_entity.pdbx_description
1 polymer ?
#
loop_
_entity_poly.entity_id
_entity_poly.type
_entity_poly.pdbx_seq_one_letter_code
_entity_poly.pdbx_strand_id
1 'polypeptide(L)'
;MSDYTPPKVWEWKKGSGGQFANINRPIAGPTSEKELPVGKHPFQLYSLATPNGQKVTIMFEELLAAGHTGAEYDAWLINIGSGDQFGSGFVSVNPNSKIPALMDRSGPEPIRVFESGAILMHLAEKFGNAFLPTSGKARTECLSWTFWLVGAAPYLGGGFGHFYAYAPEKNEYAIDRFAMETKRQLDVLDRQLANNEYLAGKDYSIADIITYPWYGGMVTNNLYKAAEFLAVHEYTHVVRWAKQLAERPAVKRGMIVNKGMGDGPKLMERHSAADIDAVLR
;
A
#
# COMPACT_ATOMS: atom_id res chain seq x y z
N MET A 1 31.61 15.32 4.58
CA MET A 1 30.35 16.02 4.97
C MET A 1 30.04 16.96 3.82
N SER A 2 28.82 17.02 3.34
CA SER A 2 28.47 17.98 2.26
C SER A 2 28.50 19.39 2.84
N ASP A 3 29.09 20.35 2.11
CA ASP A 3 29.10 21.79 2.46
C ASP A 3 27.72 22.46 2.24
N TYR A 4 26.65 21.64 2.17
CA TYR A 4 25.31 22.15 1.92
C TYR A 4 24.78 22.93 3.14
N THR A 5 24.51 24.21 2.90
CA THR A 5 23.79 25.08 3.85
C THR A 5 22.36 25.27 3.34
N PRO A 6 21.32 24.91 4.13
CA PRO A 6 19.95 25.12 3.73
C PRO A 6 19.66 26.61 3.48
N PRO A 7 18.94 26.96 2.40
CA PRO A 7 18.53 28.35 2.16
C PRO A 7 17.50 28.80 3.22
N LYS A 8 17.38 30.12 3.42
CA LYS A 8 16.38 30.68 4.33
C LYS A 8 14.95 30.32 3.91
N VAL A 9 14.69 30.25 2.60
CA VAL A 9 13.43 29.84 2.00
C VAL A 9 13.77 28.81 0.92
N TRP A 10 13.16 27.63 1.00
CA TRP A 10 13.35 26.60 -0.01
C TRP A 10 12.54 26.93 -1.27
N GLU A 11 13.18 26.82 -2.44
CA GLU A 11 12.55 26.98 -3.74
C GLU A 11 12.60 25.68 -4.53
N TRP A 12 11.47 25.32 -5.13
CA TRP A 12 11.40 24.13 -5.97
C TRP A 12 12.17 24.33 -7.27
N LYS A 13 13.00 23.33 -7.60
CA LYS A 13 13.69 23.25 -8.89
C LYS A 13 13.23 21.98 -9.61
N LYS A 14 12.99 22.06 -10.91
CA LYS A 14 12.45 20.94 -11.71
C LYS A 14 13.25 19.64 -11.59
N GLY A 15 14.55 19.68 -11.31
CA GLY A 15 15.40 18.49 -11.08
C GLY A 15 15.45 18.00 -9.63
N SER A 16 14.81 18.69 -8.69
CA SER A 16 14.81 18.27 -7.28
C SER A 16 14.07 16.96 -7.09
N GLY A 17 14.72 15.94 -6.52
CA GLY A 17 14.16 14.60 -6.36
C GLY A 17 14.65 13.57 -7.38
N GLY A 18 15.61 13.92 -8.26
CA GLY A 18 16.23 13.00 -9.23
C GLY A 18 15.20 12.37 -10.17
N GLN A 19 15.30 11.07 -10.41
CA GLN A 19 14.37 10.33 -11.28
C GLN A 19 12.90 10.36 -10.82
N PHE A 20 12.65 10.72 -9.57
CA PHE A 20 11.30 10.84 -8.99
C PHE A 20 10.82 12.29 -8.89
N ALA A 21 11.52 13.25 -9.50
CA ALA A 21 11.13 14.67 -9.45
C ALA A 21 9.71 14.92 -9.98
N ASN A 22 9.21 14.07 -10.88
CA ASN A 22 7.90 14.22 -11.51
C ASN A 22 6.76 13.49 -10.77
N ILE A 23 7.05 12.66 -9.78
CA ILE A 23 6.00 11.94 -9.02
C ILE A 23 5.47 12.74 -7.83
N ASN A 24 6.09 13.86 -7.53
CA ASN A 24 5.69 14.77 -6.46
C ASN A 24 5.99 16.22 -6.85
N ARG A 25 5.30 17.18 -6.24
CA ARG A 25 5.48 18.60 -6.48
C ARG A 25 4.99 19.42 -5.27
N PRO A 26 5.47 20.67 -5.11
CA PRO A 26 5.16 21.47 -3.92
C PRO A 26 3.75 22.08 -3.91
N ILE A 27 2.97 21.92 -4.97
CA ILE A 27 1.60 22.43 -5.07
C ILE A 27 0.62 21.29 -5.40
N ALA A 28 -0.56 21.34 -4.82
CA ALA A 28 -1.65 20.41 -5.11
C ALA A 28 -2.45 20.82 -6.36
N GLY A 29 -3.43 20.01 -6.72
CA GLY A 29 -4.33 20.24 -7.84
C GLY A 29 -3.91 19.58 -9.15
N PRO A 30 -4.73 19.56 -10.19
CA PRO A 30 -4.44 18.91 -11.46
C PRO A 30 -3.40 19.67 -12.29
N THR A 31 -2.68 18.92 -13.15
CA THR A 31 -1.77 19.49 -14.16
C THR A 31 -2.26 19.26 -15.58
N SER A 32 -3.25 18.42 -15.76
CA SER A 32 -3.84 18.09 -17.06
C SER A 32 -5.32 17.73 -16.90
N GLU A 33 -6.09 17.99 -17.94
CA GLU A 33 -7.44 17.45 -18.04
C GLU A 33 -7.33 15.98 -18.50
N LYS A 34 -7.78 15.07 -17.64
CA LYS A 34 -7.80 13.64 -17.90
C LYS A 34 -8.91 13.01 -17.07
N GLU A 35 -9.92 12.51 -17.73
CA GLU A 35 -10.98 11.75 -17.08
C GLU A 35 -10.48 10.36 -16.65
N LEU A 36 -11.12 9.80 -15.63
CA LEU A 36 -10.88 8.42 -15.23
C LEU A 36 -11.84 7.47 -15.94
N PRO A 37 -11.34 6.29 -16.33
CA PRO A 37 -12.21 5.25 -16.86
C PRO A 37 -13.18 4.74 -15.80
N VAL A 38 -14.35 4.27 -16.23
CA VAL A 38 -15.37 3.67 -15.37
C VAL A 38 -15.81 2.35 -16.01
N GLY A 39 -15.69 1.28 -15.27
CA GLY A 39 -16.10 -0.05 -15.69
C GLY A 39 -17.51 -0.42 -15.23
N LYS A 40 -17.79 -1.72 -15.23
CA LYS A 40 -19.14 -2.26 -14.95
C LYS A 40 -19.43 -2.46 -13.46
N HIS A 41 -18.39 -2.60 -12.62
CA HIS A 41 -18.57 -2.88 -11.22
C HIS A 41 -18.80 -1.60 -10.39
N PRO A 42 -19.45 -1.69 -9.23
CA PRO A 42 -19.71 -0.51 -8.42
C PRO A 42 -18.44 0.08 -7.79
N PHE A 43 -17.43 -0.74 -7.54
CA PHE A 43 -16.16 -0.28 -7.00
C PHE A 43 -15.15 -0.03 -8.12
N GLN A 44 -14.71 1.22 -8.24
CA GLN A 44 -13.73 1.66 -9.21
C GLN A 44 -12.43 2.00 -8.48
N LEU A 45 -11.47 1.09 -8.52
CA LEU A 45 -10.15 1.26 -7.89
C LEU A 45 -9.17 1.84 -8.90
N TYR A 46 -8.52 2.93 -8.56
CA TYR A 46 -7.47 3.59 -9.33
C TYR A 46 -6.14 3.42 -8.59
N SER A 47 -5.25 2.56 -9.09
CA SER A 47 -4.13 2.10 -8.30
C SER A 47 -2.90 1.70 -9.12
N LEU A 48 -1.84 1.31 -8.42
CA LEU A 48 -0.62 0.69 -8.92
C LEU A 48 -0.17 -0.33 -7.86
N ALA A 49 0.42 -1.45 -8.26
CA ALA A 49 0.91 -2.50 -7.34
C ALA A 49 2.15 -2.07 -6.53
N THR A 50 2.06 -0.92 -5.88
CA THR A 50 2.94 -0.56 -4.77
C THR A 50 2.42 -1.22 -3.49
N PRO A 51 3.21 -1.28 -2.41
CA PRO A 51 2.70 -1.80 -1.14
C PRO A 51 1.38 -1.15 -0.69
N ASN A 52 1.16 0.13 -0.99
CA ASN A 52 -0.10 0.80 -0.64
C ASN A 52 -1.28 0.36 -1.52
N GLY A 53 -1.07 0.17 -2.81
CA GLY A 53 -2.11 -0.33 -3.73
C GLY A 53 -2.51 -1.76 -3.42
N GLN A 54 -1.51 -2.61 -3.13
CA GLN A 54 -1.71 -4.03 -2.81
C GLN A 54 -2.57 -4.26 -1.55
N LYS A 55 -2.58 -3.34 -0.58
CA LYS A 55 -3.49 -3.40 0.57
C LYS A 55 -4.94 -3.51 0.13
N VAL A 56 -5.33 -2.67 -0.82
CA VAL A 56 -6.73 -2.55 -1.27
C VAL A 56 -7.11 -3.73 -2.15
N THR A 57 -6.24 -4.15 -3.06
CA THR A 57 -6.50 -5.32 -3.92
C THR A 57 -6.56 -6.61 -3.10
N ILE A 58 -5.72 -6.78 -2.07
CA ILE A 58 -5.83 -7.90 -1.11
C ILE A 58 -7.16 -7.84 -0.38
N MET A 59 -7.58 -6.68 0.12
CA MET A 59 -8.86 -6.53 0.82
C MET A 59 -10.05 -6.96 -0.05
N PHE A 60 -10.10 -6.54 -1.32
CA PHE A 60 -11.14 -6.96 -2.24
C PHE A 60 -11.14 -8.47 -2.47
N GLU A 61 -9.98 -9.07 -2.74
CA GLU A 61 -9.90 -10.52 -2.97
C GLU A 61 -10.21 -11.32 -1.69
N GLU A 62 -9.89 -10.82 -0.50
CA GLU A 62 -10.30 -11.43 0.79
C GLU A 62 -11.82 -11.35 1.00
N LEU A 63 -12.44 -10.22 0.66
CA LEU A 63 -13.90 -10.10 0.71
C LEU A 63 -14.59 -11.07 -0.24
N LEU A 64 -14.10 -11.18 -1.48
CA LEU A 64 -14.63 -12.13 -2.46
C LEU A 64 -14.45 -13.58 -2.01
N ALA A 65 -13.26 -13.92 -1.46
CA ALA A 65 -12.99 -15.25 -0.91
C ALA A 65 -13.87 -15.58 0.31
N ALA A 66 -14.27 -14.58 1.08
CA ALA A 66 -15.21 -14.72 2.19
C ALA A 66 -16.69 -14.80 1.74
N GLY A 67 -16.97 -14.78 0.43
CA GLY A 67 -18.31 -14.92 -0.12
C GLY A 67 -19.09 -13.60 -0.34
N HIS A 68 -18.44 -12.47 -0.14
CA HIS A 68 -19.05 -11.15 -0.41
C HIS A 68 -19.02 -10.83 -1.92
N THR A 69 -19.89 -11.47 -2.70
CA THR A 69 -19.93 -11.30 -4.16
C THR A 69 -20.20 -9.87 -4.62
N GLY A 70 -20.83 -9.04 -3.76
CA GLY A 70 -20.99 -7.61 -4.01
C GLY A 70 -19.71 -6.80 -3.98
N ALA A 71 -18.57 -7.39 -3.57
CA ALA A 71 -17.25 -6.75 -3.54
C ALA A 71 -16.51 -6.80 -4.88
N GLU A 72 -17.16 -7.23 -5.98
CA GLU A 72 -16.56 -7.16 -7.32
C GLU A 72 -16.17 -5.74 -7.70
N TYR A 73 -15.01 -5.60 -8.32
CA TYR A 73 -14.39 -4.30 -8.59
C TYR A 73 -13.68 -4.25 -9.94
N ASP A 74 -13.58 -3.04 -10.48
CA ASP A 74 -12.68 -2.71 -11.58
C ASP A 74 -11.42 -2.06 -11.00
N ALA A 75 -10.24 -2.53 -11.38
CA ALA A 75 -8.96 -1.97 -10.98
C ALA A 75 -8.20 -1.41 -12.19
N TRP A 76 -8.11 -0.08 -12.23
CA TRP A 76 -7.49 0.69 -13.29
C TRP A 76 -6.05 1.04 -12.92
N LEU A 77 -5.14 0.85 -13.88
CA LEU A 77 -3.74 1.19 -13.67
C LEU A 77 -3.52 2.71 -13.72
N ILE A 78 -2.91 3.26 -12.69
CA ILE A 78 -2.44 4.64 -12.65
C ILE A 78 -0.92 4.65 -12.76
N ASN A 79 -0.42 5.07 -13.92
CA ASN A 79 1.02 5.19 -14.14
C ASN A 79 1.57 6.47 -13.48
N ILE A 80 2.07 6.33 -12.27
CA ILE A 80 2.65 7.47 -11.52
C ILE A 80 3.92 8.03 -12.18
N GLY A 81 4.63 7.23 -12.96
CA GLY A 81 5.82 7.68 -13.69
C GLY A 81 5.50 8.65 -14.83
N SER A 82 4.31 8.53 -15.44
CA SER A 82 3.80 9.47 -16.46
C SER A 82 2.98 10.63 -15.87
N GLY A 83 2.74 10.64 -14.56
CA GLY A 83 2.02 11.71 -13.90
C GLY A 83 0.50 11.56 -13.93
N ASP A 84 -0.04 10.37 -14.20
CA ASP A 84 -1.49 10.11 -14.26
C ASP A 84 -2.23 10.52 -12.98
N GLN A 85 -1.56 10.45 -11.81
CA GLN A 85 -2.10 10.88 -10.53
C GLN A 85 -2.39 12.39 -10.44
N PHE A 86 -1.92 13.16 -11.41
CA PHE A 86 -2.16 14.60 -11.51
C PHE A 86 -3.20 14.98 -12.58
N GLY A 87 -3.87 14.01 -13.18
CA GLY A 87 -5.04 14.26 -14.03
C GLY A 87 -6.24 14.76 -13.22
N SER A 88 -7.06 15.64 -13.81
CA SER A 88 -8.21 16.26 -13.12
C SER A 88 -9.18 15.23 -12.55
N GLY A 89 -9.46 14.14 -13.27
CA GLY A 89 -10.31 13.05 -12.81
C GLY A 89 -9.73 12.34 -11.57
N PHE A 90 -8.42 12.04 -11.55
CA PHE A 90 -7.80 11.40 -10.38
C PHE A 90 -7.78 12.35 -9.17
N VAL A 91 -7.43 13.62 -9.37
CA VAL A 91 -7.41 14.63 -8.31
C VAL A 91 -8.81 14.84 -7.71
N SER A 92 -9.87 14.70 -8.49
CA SER A 92 -11.25 14.77 -7.98
C SER A 92 -11.57 13.63 -7.00
N VAL A 93 -11.00 12.45 -7.21
CA VAL A 93 -11.15 11.31 -6.29
C VAL A 93 -10.18 11.42 -5.12
N ASN A 94 -8.92 11.76 -5.39
CA ASN A 94 -7.91 11.93 -4.35
C ASN A 94 -7.16 13.27 -4.50
N PRO A 95 -7.51 14.31 -3.69
CA PRO A 95 -6.86 15.61 -3.75
C PRO A 95 -5.38 15.58 -3.34
N ASN A 96 -4.92 14.49 -2.67
CA ASN A 96 -3.52 14.28 -2.34
C ASN A 96 -2.68 13.75 -3.52
N SER A 97 -3.32 13.40 -4.66
CA SER A 97 -2.65 12.88 -5.86
C SER A 97 -1.75 11.66 -5.57
N LYS A 98 -2.20 10.75 -4.72
CA LYS A 98 -1.51 9.49 -4.36
C LYS A 98 -2.42 8.28 -4.59
N ILE A 99 -1.85 7.21 -5.13
CA ILE A 99 -2.52 5.90 -5.22
C ILE A 99 -2.42 5.16 -3.87
N PRO A 100 -3.38 4.31 -3.55
CA PRO A 100 -4.64 4.03 -4.23
C PRO A 100 -5.74 5.08 -3.96
N ALA A 101 -6.73 5.13 -4.85
CA ALA A 101 -7.96 5.89 -4.67
C ALA A 101 -9.15 5.05 -5.13
N LEU A 102 -10.27 5.15 -4.42
CA LEU A 102 -11.48 4.36 -4.68
C LEU A 102 -12.68 5.27 -4.92
N MET A 103 -13.48 4.96 -5.94
CA MET A 103 -14.82 5.49 -6.10
C MET A 103 -15.83 4.35 -5.85
N ASP A 104 -16.58 4.44 -4.77
CA ASP A 104 -17.70 3.54 -4.48
C ASP A 104 -18.99 4.08 -5.08
N ARG A 105 -19.53 3.37 -6.06
CA ARG A 105 -20.77 3.69 -6.78
C ARG A 105 -21.91 2.72 -6.42
N SER A 106 -21.79 1.98 -5.33
CA SER A 106 -22.79 0.98 -4.95
C SER A 106 -24.01 1.57 -4.24
N GLY A 107 -23.94 2.84 -3.83
CA GLY A 107 -25.04 3.60 -3.23
C GLY A 107 -25.73 4.54 -4.23
N PRO A 108 -26.75 5.27 -3.77
CA PRO A 108 -27.44 6.25 -4.60
C PRO A 108 -26.56 7.41 -5.05
N GLU A 109 -25.55 7.77 -4.25
CA GLU A 109 -24.54 8.78 -4.55
C GLU A 109 -23.15 8.13 -4.49
N PRO A 110 -22.27 8.42 -5.48
CA PRO A 110 -20.90 7.95 -5.44
C PRO A 110 -20.12 8.53 -4.26
N ILE A 111 -19.36 7.69 -3.60
CA ILE A 111 -18.49 8.07 -2.48
C ILE A 111 -17.03 7.91 -2.91
N ARG A 112 -16.27 9.00 -2.88
CA ARG A 112 -14.82 8.93 -3.04
C ARG A 112 -14.16 8.54 -1.72
N VAL A 113 -13.22 7.60 -1.77
CA VAL A 113 -12.44 7.20 -0.61
C VAL A 113 -10.96 7.22 -0.99
N PHE A 114 -10.17 7.96 -0.26
CA PHE A 114 -8.72 8.00 -0.41
C PHE A 114 -8.04 7.74 0.93
N GLU A 115 -6.73 7.51 0.95
CA GLU A 115 -5.93 6.87 1.98
C GLU A 115 -6.23 5.36 2.10
N SER A 116 -5.17 4.54 1.93
CA SER A 116 -5.35 3.07 1.91
C SER A 116 -5.97 2.51 3.17
N GLY A 117 -5.67 3.10 4.34
CA GLY A 117 -6.29 2.72 5.61
C GLY A 117 -7.79 3.03 5.66
N ALA A 118 -8.19 4.19 5.17
CA ALA A 118 -9.60 4.60 5.10
C ALA A 118 -10.37 3.71 4.11
N ILE A 119 -9.75 3.34 2.99
CA ILE A 119 -10.37 2.42 2.02
C ILE A 119 -10.62 1.05 2.66
N LEU A 120 -9.65 0.49 3.41
CA LEU A 120 -9.84 -0.78 4.09
C LEU A 120 -10.96 -0.72 5.12
N MET A 121 -11.03 0.35 5.92
CA MET A 121 -12.10 0.54 6.91
C MET A 121 -13.47 0.66 6.24
N HIS A 122 -13.57 1.50 5.19
CA HIS A 122 -14.80 1.67 4.43
C HIS A 122 -15.32 0.33 3.87
N LEU A 123 -14.44 -0.46 3.25
CA LEU A 123 -14.80 -1.77 2.72
C LEU A 123 -15.18 -2.75 3.84
N ALA A 124 -14.41 -2.80 4.93
CA ALA A 124 -14.73 -3.67 6.06
C ALA A 124 -16.14 -3.37 6.62
N GLU A 125 -16.43 -2.12 6.92
CA GLU A 125 -17.73 -1.68 7.47
C GLU A 125 -18.89 -1.93 6.49
N LYS A 126 -18.67 -1.65 5.21
CA LYS A 126 -19.66 -1.87 4.15
C LYS A 126 -20.05 -3.35 4.01
N PHE A 127 -19.12 -4.25 4.22
CA PHE A 127 -19.36 -5.70 4.17
C PHE A 127 -19.51 -6.33 5.55
N GLY A 128 -20.24 -5.69 6.44
CA GLY A 128 -20.65 -6.25 7.73
C GLY A 128 -19.52 -6.37 8.76
N ASN A 129 -18.55 -5.47 8.71
CA ASN A 129 -17.31 -5.49 9.49
C ASN A 129 -16.42 -6.72 9.20
N ALA A 130 -16.40 -7.16 7.95
CA ALA A 130 -15.47 -8.21 7.53
C ALA A 130 -14.02 -7.82 7.83
N PHE A 131 -13.28 -8.69 8.51
CA PHE A 131 -11.90 -8.48 8.96
C PHE A 131 -11.69 -7.28 9.92
N LEU A 132 -12.77 -6.75 10.51
CA LEU A 132 -12.74 -5.65 11.47
C LEU A 132 -13.62 -5.99 12.66
N PRO A 133 -13.08 -6.19 13.87
CA PRO A 133 -13.89 -6.42 15.06
C PRO A 133 -14.90 -5.29 15.29
N THR A 134 -16.11 -5.63 15.71
CA THR A 134 -17.23 -4.67 15.79
C THR A 134 -17.13 -3.71 16.98
N SER A 135 -16.51 -4.15 18.09
CA SER A 135 -16.48 -3.36 19.33
C SER A 135 -15.38 -3.80 20.30
N GLY A 136 -15.24 -3.07 21.39
CA GLY A 136 -14.42 -3.41 22.55
C GLY A 136 -12.92 -3.45 22.28
N LYS A 137 -12.19 -4.18 23.13
CA LYS A 137 -10.73 -4.27 23.09
C LYS A 137 -10.20 -4.75 21.73
N ALA A 138 -10.85 -5.74 21.13
CA ALA A 138 -10.40 -6.29 19.84
C ALA A 138 -10.45 -5.25 18.72
N ARG A 139 -11.51 -4.42 18.66
CA ARG A 139 -11.60 -3.32 17.68
C ARG A 139 -10.52 -2.27 17.93
N THR A 140 -10.33 -1.88 19.18
CA THR A 140 -9.31 -0.88 19.54
C THR A 140 -7.92 -1.36 19.14
N GLU A 141 -7.59 -2.61 19.44
CA GLU A 141 -6.30 -3.22 19.09
C GLU A 141 -6.10 -3.25 17.56
N CYS A 142 -7.10 -3.72 16.83
CA CYS A 142 -7.06 -3.76 15.37
C CYS A 142 -6.85 -2.36 14.76
N LEU A 143 -7.56 -1.35 15.22
CA LEU A 143 -7.41 0.02 14.76
C LEU A 143 -6.05 0.61 15.16
N SER A 144 -5.55 0.32 16.36
CA SER A 144 -4.23 0.79 16.79
C SER A 144 -3.13 0.30 15.86
N TRP A 145 -3.12 -0.98 15.48
CA TRP A 145 -2.16 -1.52 14.53
C TRP A 145 -2.38 -1.01 13.09
N THR A 146 -3.62 -0.79 12.71
CA THR A 146 -3.96 -0.18 11.40
C THR A 146 -3.37 1.24 11.30
N PHE A 147 -3.60 2.08 12.30
CA PHE A 147 -3.08 3.45 12.32
C PHE A 147 -1.58 3.51 12.61
N TRP A 148 -1.02 2.55 13.38
CA TRP A 148 0.42 2.41 13.53
C TRP A 148 1.09 2.27 12.16
N LEU A 149 0.58 1.40 11.30
CA LEU A 149 1.14 1.27 9.96
C LEU A 149 0.99 2.54 9.12
N VAL A 150 -0.16 3.20 9.16
CA VAL A 150 -0.35 4.47 8.43
C VAL A 150 0.73 5.48 8.80
N GLY A 151 1.08 5.57 10.09
CA GLY A 151 2.16 6.43 10.57
C GLY A 151 3.57 5.92 10.29
N ALA A 152 3.76 4.59 10.20
CA ALA A 152 5.07 3.96 10.02
C ALA A 152 5.51 3.84 8.55
N ALA A 153 4.56 3.55 7.63
CA ALA A 153 4.86 3.34 6.22
C ALA A 153 5.62 4.48 5.52
N PRO A 154 5.39 5.77 5.84
CA PRO A 154 6.18 6.86 5.25
C PRO A 154 7.67 6.80 5.56
N TYR A 155 8.07 6.34 6.75
CA TYR A 155 9.49 6.13 7.11
C TYR A 155 10.10 5.02 6.28
N LEU A 156 9.34 3.95 6.02
CA LEU A 156 9.81 2.83 5.22
C LEU A 156 9.85 3.18 3.73
N GLY A 157 8.78 3.74 3.17
CA GLY A 157 8.68 4.06 1.75
C GLY A 157 9.41 5.34 1.35
N GLY A 158 9.03 6.45 1.97
CA GLY A 158 9.58 7.78 1.67
C GLY A 158 10.95 8.05 2.29
N GLY A 159 11.25 7.39 3.41
CA GLY A 159 12.53 7.47 4.08
C GLY A 159 13.50 6.39 3.60
N PHE A 160 13.46 5.21 4.23
CA PHE A 160 14.42 4.14 3.97
C PHE A 160 14.46 3.74 2.49
N GLY A 161 13.33 3.40 1.89
CA GLY A 161 13.26 2.95 0.49
C GLY A 161 13.78 4.00 -0.48
N HIS A 162 13.47 5.28 -0.23
CA HIS A 162 13.98 6.35 -1.07
C HIS A 162 15.51 6.44 -1.00
N PHE A 163 16.10 6.60 0.17
CA PHE A 163 17.54 6.82 0.31
C PHE A 163 18.37 5.57 0.05
N TYR A 164 17.88 4.39 0.44
CA TYR A 164 18.58 3.13 0.23
C TYR A 164 18.50 2.64 -1.22
N ALA A 165 17.31 2.63 -1.83
CA ALA A 165 17.12 2.03 -3.15
C ALA A 165 17.09 3.04 -4.29
N TYR A 166 16.44 4.19 -4.12
CA TYR A 166 16.05 5.05 -5.23
C TYR A 166 16.89 6.32 -5.41
N ALA A 167 17.42 6.89 -4.32
CA ALA A 167 18.23 8.10 -4.43
C ALA A 167 19.43 7.89 -5.34
N PRO A 168 19.71 8.81 -6.27
CA PRO A 168 20.82 8.69 -7.20
C PRO A 168 22.18 8.75 -6.49
N GLU A 169 22.24 9.47 -5.37
CA GLU A 169 23.40 9.57 -4.51
C GLU A 169 23.13 8.90 -3.18
N LYS A 170 24.06 8.07 -2.68
CA LYS A 170 23.94 7.44 -1.38
C LYS A 170 24.36 8.42 -0.29
N ASN A 171 23.44 8.69 0.61
CA ASN A 171 23.65 9.52 1.79
C ASN A 171 23.67 8.63 3.03
N GLU A 172 24.86 8.38 3.58
CA GLU A 172 25.08 7.49 4.72
C GLU A 172 24.20 7.89 5.92
N TYR A 173 24.22 9.17 6.30
CA TYR A 173 23.42 9.64 7.44
C TYR A 173 21.91 9.38 7.25
N ALA A 174 21.37 9.62 6.05
CA ALA A 174 19.96 9.39 5.78
C ALA A 174 19.64 7.89 5.77
N ILE A 175 20.50 7.07 5.17
CA ILE A 175 20.33 5.61 5.14
C ILE A 175 20.34 5.05 6.55
N ASP A 176 21.34 5.41 7.37
CA ASP A 176 21.46 4.94 8.76
C ASP A 176 20.27 5.37 9.62
N ARG A 177 19.89 6.65 9.51
CA ARG A 177 18.73 7.18 10.27
C ARG A 177 17.44 6.42 9.98
N PHE A 178 17.17 6.11 8.71
CA PHE A 178 15.96 5.40 8.31
C PHE A 178 16.09 3.88 8.45
N ALA A 179 17.28 3.31 8.31
CA ALA A 179 17.53 1.90 8.61
C ALA A 179 17.28 1.59 10.09
N MET A 180 17.78 2.44 10.99
CA MET A 180 17.53 2.32 12.42
C MET A 180 16.03 2.32 12.75
N GLU A 181 15.27 3.26 12.16
CA GLU A 181 13.82 3.32 12.37
C GLU A 181 13.10 2.09 11.79
N THR A 182 13.50 1.63 10.60
CA THR A 182 12.91 0.44 9.97
C THR A 182 13.18 -0.81 10.81
N LYS A 183 14.39 -0.98 11.34
CA LYS A 183 14.72 -2.09 12.25
C LYS A 183 13.93 -2.01 13.55
N ARG A 184 13.75 -0.81 14.11
CA ARG A 184 12.92 -0.61 15.31
C ARG A 184 11.46 -1.00 15.04
N GLN A 185 10.92 -0.68 13.87
CA GLN A 185 9.57 -1.07 13.47
C GLN A 185 9.45 -2.60 13.29
N LEU A 186 10.46 -3.24 12.70
CA LEU A 186 10.51 -4.72 12.61
C LEU A 186 10.55 -5.37 13.99
N ASP A 187 11.33 -4.83 14.94
CA ASP A 187 11.39 -5.34 16.32
C ASP A 187 10.04 -5.18 17.06
N VAL A 188 9.34 -4.06 16.85
CA VAL A 188 7.98 -3.87 17.41
C VAL A 188 7.01 -4.93 16.88
N LEU A 189 7.03 -5.21 15.57
CA LEU A 189 6.20 -6.25 14.97
C LEU A 189 6.58 -7.63 15.47
N ASP A 190 7.87 -7.95 15.55
CA ASP A 190 8.35 -9.25 15.97
C ASP A 190 7.93 -9.58 17.41
N ARG A 191 8.07 -8.62 18.32
CA ARG A 191 7.61 -8.74 19.72
C ARG A 191 6.10 -8.93 19.82
N GLN A 192 5.32 -8.21 19.01
CA GLN A 192 3.87 -8.38 18.98
C GLN A 192 3.48 -9.78 18.50
N LEU A 193 4.10 -10.21 17.41
CA LEU A 193 3.83 -11.51 16.79
C LEU A 193 4.42 -12.71 17.57
N ALA A 194 5.31 -12.47 18.52
CA ALA A 194 5.80 -13.51 19.43
C ALA A 194 4.69 -14.11 20.30
N ASN A 195 3.67 -13.31 20.63
CA ASN A 195 2.58 -13.72 21.52
C ASN A 195 1.21 -13.75 20.81
N ASN A 196 1.17 -13.43 19.51
CA ASN A 196 -0.07 -13.38 18.75
C ASN A 196 0.12 -14.03 17.39
N GLU A 197 -0.93 -14.70 16.92
CA GLU A 197 -0.93 -15.30 15.59
C GLU A 197 -0.95 -14.23 14.50
N TYR A 198 -1.78 -13.19 14.70
CA TYR A 198 -1.95 -12.01 13.85
C TYR A 198 -1.72 -10.73 14.67
N LEU A 199 -1.60 -9.58 13.99
CA LEU A 199 -1.23 -8.33 14.64
C LEU A 199 -2.21 -7.88 15.72
N ALA A 200 -3.52 -8.04 15.47
CA ALA A 200 -4.55 -7.67 16.44
C ALA A 200 -4.95 -8.80 17.43
N GLY A 201 -4.23 -9.93 17.39
CA GLY A 201 -4.49 -11.06 18.28
C GLY A 201 -4.57 -12.41 17.57
N LYS A 202 -5.63 -13.17 17.80
CA LYS A 202 -5.81 -14.52 17.24
C LYS A 202 -6.46 -14.55 15.86
N ASP A 203 -7.13 -13.48 15.47
CA ASP A 203 -7.92 -13.43 14.25
C ASP A 203 -7.27 -12.51 13.20
N TYR A 204 -7.25 -12.96 11.95
CA TYR A 204 -6.80 -12.18 10.80
C TYR A 204 -7.70 -10.98 10.59
N SER A 205 -7.12 -9.81 10.36
CA SER A 205 -7.85 -8.54 10.31
C SER A 205 -7.26 -7.54 9.31
N ILE A 206 -7.92 -6.37 9.17
CA ILE A 206 -7.39 -5.27 8.38
C ILE A 206 -6.02 -4.79 8.87
N ALA A 207 -5.65 -5.01 10.13
CA ALA A 207 -4.32 -4.72 10.64
C ALA A 207 -3.24 -5.53 9.94
N ASP A 208 -3.52 -6.79 9.63
CA ASP A 208 -2.62 -7.67 8.88
C ASP A 208 -2.63 -7.31 7.38
N ILE A 209 -3.81 -7.10 6.81
CA ILE A 209 -3.97 -6.74 5.39
C ILE A 209 -3.19 -5.47 5.06
N ILE A 210 -3.28 -4.44 5.92
CA ILE A 210 -2.60 -3.17 5.69
C ILE A 210 -1.08 -3.26 5.88
N THR A 211 -0.62 -4.14 6.77
CA THR A 211 0.79 -4.25 7.17
C THR A 211 1.59 -5.17 6.25
N TYR A 212 0.96 -6.23 5.75
CA TYR A 212 1.62 -7.28 4.97
C TYR A 212 2.36 -6.78 3.72
N PRO A 213 1.80 -5.92 2.84
CA PRO A 213 2.52 -5.50 1.64
C PRO A 213 3.85 -4.79 1.92
N TRP A 214 3.98 -4.14 3.07
CA TRP A 214 5.20 -3.48 3.50
C TRP A 214 6.18 -4.44 4.17
N TYR A 215 5.87 -4.92 5.36
CA TYR A 215 6.82 -5.72 6.17
C TYR A 215 6.85 -7.18 5.73
N GLY A 216 5.72 -7.77 5.37
CA GLY A 216 5.67 -9.08 4.73
C GLY A 216 6.37 -9.07 3.37
N GLY A 217 6.24 -7.98 2.60
CA GLY A 217 6.95 -7.78 1.34
C GLY A 217 8.48 -7.78 1.47
N MET A 218 9.04 -7.36 2.61
CA MET A 218 10.47 -7.50 2.88
C MET A 218 10.90 -8.96 2.99
N VAL A 219 10.06 -9.80 3.58
CA VAL A 219 10.32 -11.24 3.75
C VAL A 219 10.13 -12.01 2.45
N THR A 220 8.98 -11.78 1.78
CA THR A 220 8.53 -12.63 0.67
C THR A 220 8.98 -12.16 -0.70
N ASN A 221 9.16 -10.86 -0.87
CA ASN A 221 9.48 -10.24 -2.16
C ASN A 221 10.79 -9.44 -2.15
N ASN A 222 11.55 -9.50 -1.06
CA ASN A 222 12.80 -8.75 -0.89
C ASN A 222 12.65 -7.26 -1.27
N LEU A 223 11.61 -6.61 -0.72
CA LEU A 223 11.29 -5.21 -0.99
C LEU A 223 12.54 -4.33 -0.86
N TYR A 224 12.81 -3.49 -1.86
CA TYR A 224 14.02 -2.68 -2.00
C TYR A 224 15.34 -3.45 -2.11
N LYS A 225 15.31 -4.79 -2.22
CA LYS A 225 16.48 -5.67 -2.11
C LYS A 225 17.22 -5.50 -0.77
N ALA A 226 16.45 -5.23 0.30
CA ALA A 226 16.99 -4.81 1.58
C ALA A 226 16.91 -5.89 2.68
N ALA A 227 16.41 -7.09 2.38
CA ALA A 227 16.21 -8.13 3.38
C ALA A 227 17.51 -8.54 4.10
N GLU A 228 18.61 -8.64 3.38
CA GLU A 228 19.93 -8.94 3.94
C GLU A 228 20.48 -7.73 4.73
N PHE A 229 20.45 -6.54 4.14
CA PHE A 229 20.92 -5.30 4.78
C PHE A 229 20.25 -5.03 6.14
N LEU A 230 18.95 -5.28 6.22
CA LEU A 230 18.18 -5.11 7.45
C LEU A 230 18.20 -6.35 8.36
N ALA A 231 18.86 -7.45 7.95
CA ALA A 231 18.84 -8.73 8.64
C ALA A 231 17.41 -9.22 8.95
N VAL A 232 16.51 -9.14 7.96
CA VAL A 232 15.07 -9.43 8.14
C VAL A 232 14.83 -10.85 8.66
N HIS A 233 15.71 -11.79 8.34
CA HIS A 233 15.65 -13.18 8.80
C HIS A 233 15.76 -13.35 10.33
N GLU A 234 16.30 -12.37 11.05
CA GLU A 234 16.41 -12.41 12.52
C GLU A 234 15.06 -12.16 13.20
N TYR A 235 14.11 -11.50 12.54
CA TYR A 235 12.76 -11.25 13.04
C TYR A 235 11.86 -12.46 12.78
N THR A 236 12.06 -13.54 13.53
CA THR A 236 11.50 -14.87 13.24
C THR A 236 10.00 -14.93 13.27
N HIS A 237 9.34 -14.13 14.12
CA HIS A 237 7.88 -14.06 14.21
C HIS A 237 7.28 -13.26 13.06
N VAL A 238 7.95 -12.20 12.59
CA VAL A 238 7.58 -11.49 11.36
C VAL A 238 7.73 -12.44 10.16
N VAL A 239 8.80 -13.21 10.09
CA VAL A 239 9.03 -14.21 9.02
C VAL A 239 7.93 -15.28 9.01
N ARG A 240 7.56 -15.82 10.18
CA ARG A 240 6.44 -16.76 10.31
C ARG A 240 5.14 -16.17 9.77
N TRP A 241 4.76 -15.00 10.28
CA TRP A 241 3.54 -14.30 9.92
C TRP A 241 3.50 -13.96 8.42
N ALA A 242 4.59 -13.43 7.88
CA ALA A 242 4.67 -13.10 6.47
C ALA A 242 4.51 -14.32 5.55
N LYS A 243 5.14 -15.45 5.89
CA LYS A 243 4.99 -16.70 5.14
C LYS A 243 3.58 -17.26 5.24
N GLN A 244 2.97 -17.21 6.42
CA GLN A 244 1.58 -17.62 6.63
C GLN A 244 0.61 -16.83 5.75
N LEU A 245 0.77 -15.49 5.68
CA LEU A 245 -0.09 -14.64 4.86
C LEU A 245 0.18 -14.82 3.37
N ALA A 246 1.42 -15.05 2.96
CA ALA A 246 1.77 -15.33 1.57
C ALA A 246 1.07 -16.56 0.99
N GLU A 247 0.70 -17.54 1.83
CA GLU A 247 -0.01 -18.74 1.40
C GLU A 247 -1.52 -18.53 1.20
N ARG A 248 -2.08 -17.43 1.68
CA ARG A 248 -3.51 -17.14 1.49
C ARG A 248 -3.83 -16.93 0.01
N PRO A 249 -4.83 -17.64 -0.55
CA PRO A 249 -5.17 -17.48 -1.97
C PRO A 249 -5.53 -16.04 -2.33
N ALA A 250 -6.29 -15.33 -1.48
CA ALA A 250 -6.68 -13.95 -1.70
C ALA A 250 -5.50 -12.99 -1.70
N VAL A 251 -4.50 -13.22 -0.84
CA VAL A 251 -3.25 -12.45 -0.84
C VAL A 251 -2.50 -12.65 -2.16
N LYS A 252 -2.32 -13.91 -2.61
CA LYS A 252 -1.67 -14.21 -3.90
C LYS A 252 -2.37 -13.50 -5.07
N ARG A 253 -3.71 -13.50 -5.07
CA ARG A 253 -4.54 -12.84 -6.09
C ARG A 253 -4.38 -11.32 -6.04
N GLY A 254 -4.53 -10.72 -4.87
CA GLY A 254 -4.43 -9.27 -4.70
C GLY A 254 -3.05 -8.69 -5.03
N MET A 255 -1.99 -9.45 -4.78
CA MET A 255 -0.60 -9.00 -5.01
C MET A 255 -0.24 -8.80 -6.49
N ILE A 256 -0.98 -9.39 -7.44
CA ILE A 256 -0.67 -9.27 -8.87
C ILE A 256 -1.49 -8.20 -9.60
N VAL A 257 -2.55 -7.69 -8.99
CA VAL A 257 -3.43 -6.67 -9.61
C VAL A 257 -2.71 -5.32 -9.69
N ASN A 258 -2.88 -4.63 -10.82
CA ASN A 258 -2.18 -3.39 -11.19
C ASN A 258 -0.65 -3.52 -11.20
N LYS A 259 -0.14 -4.72 -11.45
CA LYS A 259 1.28 -5.01 -11.52
C LYS A 259 1.74 -5.05 -12.98
N GLY A 260 2.53 -4.07 -13.40
CA GLY A 260 3.09 -3.97 -14.74
C GLY A 260 4.58 -4.33 -14.83
N MET A 261 5.31 -4.34 -13.69
CA MET A 261 6.77 -4.55 -13.64
C MET A 261 7.17 -5.53 -12.55
N GLY A 262 8.47 -5.89 -12.54
CA GLY A 262 9.04 -6.85 -11.57
C GLY A 262 8.83 -8.30 -12.00
N ASP A 263 9.25 -9.23 -11.16
CA ASP A 263 9.19 -10.67 -11.41
C ASP A 263 7.83 -11.28 -11.13
N GLY A 264 7.57 -12.45 -11.71
CA GLY A 264 6.35 -13.24 -11.50
C GLY A 264 5.13 -12.74 -12.27
N PRO A 265 3.94 -13.28 -11.95
CA PRO A 265 2.68 -12.95 -12.61
C PRO A 265 2.36 -11.46 -12.57
N LYS A 266 1.77 -10.94 -13.67
CA LYS A 266 1.45 -9.51 -13.85
C LYS A 266 0.06 -9.36 -14.43
N LEU A 267 -0.75 -8.52 -13.80
CA LEU A 267 -2.06 -8.13 -14.27
C LEU A 267 -2.18 -6.61 -14.19
N MET A 268 -2.15 -5.94 -15.34
CA MET A 268 -2.18 -4.47 -15.36
C MET A 268 -3.52 -3.92 -14.89
N GLU A 269 -4.61 -4.52 -15.36
CA GLU A 269 -5.97 -4.12 -14.98
C GLU A 269 -6.82 -5.36 -14.69
N ARG A 270 -7.75 -5.24 -13.75
CA ARG A 270 -8.68 -6.31 -13.37
C ARG A 270 -10.10 -5.82 -13.52
N HIS A 271 -10.90 -6.57 -14.27
CA HIS A 271 -12.32 -6.30 -14.49
C HIS A 271 -13.22 -7.51 -14.17
N SER A 272 -12.59 -8.62 -13.79
CA SER A 272 -13.26 -9.83 -13.33
C SER A 272 -12.29 -10.78 -12.62
N ALA A 273 -12.81 -11.74 -11.88
CA ALA A 273 -12.01 -12.82 -11.29
C ALA A 273 -11.24 -13.62 -12.36
N ALA A 274 -11.83 -13.77 -13.56
CA ALA A 274 -11.22 -14.53 -14.65
C ALA A 274 -9.91 -13.91 -15.16
N ASP A 275 -9.72 -12.60 -15.02
CA ASP A 275 -8.48 -11.92 -15.43
C ASP A 275 -7.31 -12.41 -14.57
N ILE A 276 -7.54 -12.56 -13.26
CA ILE A 276 -6.55 -13.10 -12.31
C ILE A 276 -6.30 -14.58 -12.60
N ASP A 277 -7.38 -15.36 -12.81
CA ASP A 277 -7.30 -16.81 -13.06
C ASP A 277 -6.50 -17.12 -14.34
N ALA A 278 -6.62 -16.27 -15.35
CA ALA A 278 -5.86 -16.41 -16.60
C ALA A 278 -4.34 -16.22 -16.40
N VAL A 279 -3.94 -15.45 -15.40
CA VAL A 279 -2.52 -15.14 -15.10
C VAL A 279 -1.90 -16.12 -14.11
N LEU A 280 -2.71 -16.71 -13.21
CA LEU A 280 -2.23 -17.62 -12.15
C LEU A 280 -2.31 -19.10 -12.51
N ARG A 281 -2.73 -19.44 -13.72
CA ARG A 281 -2.77 -20.83 -14.24
C ARG A 281 -1.42 -21.45 -14.47
#